data_7a46819e412579f680da0b8795fceded
#
_entry.id   7a46819e412579f680da0b8795fceded
#
_cell.length_a   1.000
_cell.length_b   1.000
_cell.length_c   1.000
_cell.angle_alpha   90.00
_cell.angle_beta   90.00
_cell.angle_gamma   90.00
#
_symmetry.space_group_name_H-M   'P 1'
#
loop_
_entity.id
_entity.type
_entity.pdbx_description
1 polymer ?
#
loop_
_entity_poly.entity_id
_entity_poly.type
_entity_poly.pdbx_seq_one_letter_code
_entity_poly.pdbx_strand_id
1 'polypeptide(L)'
;MLRYYLKLGVLSIRANWALSGLMVAAIAIGIGACMTIVTVRHVMADNPIEHKNDQLFHVQLDNWNPNDPYEEPNEPPEQVTYLDSTALLEAGRAHRQVISFKSDRVVQPEGDGVLPFQQEVRSTSADFFAMFDVPFKYGSGWDADADRAEERVTVLSASMNEQLFGAEDSTGRTLMMNNEQFRVVGVLDQWHPVPTFYDLNNNPFDGPEEIYTPFSLAVTGEWGSSGNNSCWKPPEEGGYEGYLASECIWIQMWVELTDEANKEAYAQFLDDYVMEQKELGRFPRELNNRLSTPADWMVNREVVDETVSVLLALAVLFLVVCLLNTIGLLLAKVIRRGNDISLRRALGASKSELFKQYIVEAGMIGVTGGLAGIAMTWLGLRGIENVFADYDFISYLVTMDWEMVGLAVLLAIVSALGAALYPTWQACRVSPASTLRIQ
;
A
#
# COMPACT_ATOMS: atom_id res chain seq x y z
N MET A 1 42.71 -19.12 -2.28
CA MET A 1 42.90 -17.75 -2.79
C MET A 1 41.89 -16.76 -2.16
N LEU A 2 40.58 -16.99 -2.18
CA LEU A 2 39.57 -16.07 -1.62
C LEU A 2 39.81 -15.75 -0.12
N ARG A 3 40.07 -16.78 0.72
CA ARG A 3 40.34 -16.62 2.15
C ARG A 3 41.58 -15.73 2.42
N TYR A 4 42.58 -15.74 1.53
CA TYR A 4 43.74 -14.86 1.62
C TYR A 4 43.36 -13.40 1.32
N TYR A 5 42.57 -13.14 0.25
CA TYR A 5 42.11 -11.79 -0.07
C TYR A 5 41.16 -11.21 0.98
N LEU A 6 40.28 -12.02 1.57
CA LEU A 6 39.45 -11.63 2.71
C LEU A 6 40.31 -11.19 3.91
N LYS A 7 41.34 -11.97 4.28
CA LYS A 7 42.26 -11.59 5.37
C LYS A 7 42.97 -10.27 5.09
N LEU A 8 43.45 -10.07 3.84
CA LEU A 8 44.08 -8.81 3.44
C LEU A 8 43.05 -7.65 3.45
N GLY A 9 41.83 -7.88 3.06
CA GLY A 9 40.74 -6.89 3.12
C GLY A 9 40.45 -6.42 4.54
N VAL A 10 40.33 -7.37 5.49
CA VAL A 10 40.12 -7.02 6.92
C VAL A 10 41.29 -6.19 7.46
N LEU A 11 42.53 -6.58 7.16
CA LEU A 11 43.72 -5.82 7.58
C LEU A 11 43.75 -4.43 6.95
N SER A 12 43.32 -4.29 5.67
CA SER A 12 43.23 -3.03 4.99
C SER A 12 42.17 -2.11 5.60
N ILE A 13 40.98 -2.64 5.93
CA ILE A 13 39.89 -1.91 6.58
C ILE A 13 40.34 -1.42 7.96
N ARG A 14 40.97 -2.28 8.76
CA ARG A 14 41.50 -1.92 10.10
C ARG A 14 42.59 -0.86 10.03
N ALA A 15 43.51 -0.94 9.08
CA ALA A 15 44.57 0.04 8.89
C ALA A 15 44.08 1.44 8.51
N ASN A 16 42.89 1.52 7.89
CA ASN A 16 42.25 2.81 7.48
C ASN A 16 40.81 2.86 7.97
N TRP A 17 40.59 2.56 9.23
CA TRP A 17 39.26 2.40 9.83
C TRP A 17 38.35 3.63 9.63
N ALA A 18 38.91 4.86 9.73
CA ALA A 18 38.14 6.09 9.56
C ALA A 18 37.60 6.26 8.12
N LEU A 19 38.47 6.06 7.10
CA LEU A 19 38.05 6.14 5.70
C LEU A 19 37.07 5.00 5.33
N SER A 20 37.33 3.78 5.82
CA SER A 20 36.47 2.64 5.57
C SER A 20 35.12 2.79 6.30
N GLY A 21 35.14 3.34 7.53
CA GLY A 21 33.93 3.65 8.27
C GLY A 21 33.07 4.73 7.58
N LEU A 22 33.68 5.78 7.04
CA LEU A 22 32.97 6.80 6.26
C LEU A 22 32.35 6.22 4.98
N MET A 23 33.03 5.31 4.29
CA MET A 23 32.47 4.64 3.12
C MET A 23 31.27 3.75 3.50
N VAL A 24 31.39 2.95 4.56
CA VAL A 24 30.29 2.13 5.11
C VAL A 24 29.11 3.02 5.50
N ALA A 25 29.36 4.13 6.21
CA ALA A 25 28.31 5.06 6.62
C ALA A 25 27.60 5.72 5.43
N ALA A 26 28.37 6.17 4.43
CA ALA A 26 27.79 6.75 3.21
C ALA A 26 26.87 5.76 2.46
N ILE A 27 27.34 4.51 2.29
CA ILE A 27 26.53 3.46 1.67
C ILE A 27 25.30 3.14 2.52
N ALA A 28 25.46 3.00 3.84
CA ALA A 28 24.38 2.66 4.77
C ALA A 28 23.27 3.72 4.76
N ILE A 29 23.62 5.00 4.83
CA ILE A 29 22.66 6.10 4.83
C ILE A 29 21.97 6.20 3.47
N GLY A 30 22.72 6.09 2.36
CA GLY A 30 22.15 6.14 1.01
C GLY A 30 21.15 5.01 0.75
N ILE A 31 21.53 3.78 1.11
CA ILE A 31 20.66 2.61 0.97
C ILE A 31 19.50 2.69 1.95
N GLY A 32 19.74 3.08 3.21
CA GLY A 32 18.70 3.21 4.22
C GLY A 32 17.60 4.16 3.76
N ALA A 33 17.96 5.36 3.31
CA ALA A 33 17.00 6.34 2.81
C ALA A 33 16.25 5.82 1.57
N CYS A 34 16.96 5.25 0.59
CA CYS A 34 16.35 4.71 -0.61
C CYS A 34 15.38 3.58 -0.30
N MET A 35 15.79 2.61 0.50
CA MET A 35 14.97 1.44 0.85
C MET A 35 13.77 1.80 1.72
N THR A 36 13.87 2.79 2.60
CA THR A 36 12.71 3.28 3.36
C THR A 36 11.60 3.71 2.41
N ILE A 37 11.89 4.54 1.41
CA ILE A 37 10.89 5.01 0.45
C ILE A 37 10.42 3.88 -0.47
N VAL A 38 11.33 2.99 -0.92
CA VAL A 38 10.97 1.83 -1.74
C VAL A 38 9.99 0.92 -0.99
N THR A 39 10.23 0.65 0.30
CA THR A 39 9.35 -0.20 1.12
C THR A 39 7.97 0.42 1.27
N VAL A 40 7.89 1.71 1.64
CA VAL A 40 6.60 2.41 1.75
C VAL A 40 5.84 2.37 0.43
N ARG A 41 6.52 2.72 -0.68
CA ARG A 41 5.90 2.69 -2.00
C ARG A 41 5.43 1.29 -2.41
N HIS A 42 6.20 0.25 -2.07
CA HIS A 42 5.83 -1.15 -2.38
C HIS A 42 4.54 -1.53 -1.68
N VAL A 43 4.42 -1.26 -0.38
CA VAL A 43 3.20 -1.56 0.39
C VAL A 43 2.01 -0.75 -0.11
N MET A 44 2.20 0.53 -0.45
CA MET A 44 1.12 1.37 -1.01
C MET A 44 0.65 0.90 -2.39
N ALA A 45 1.53 0.30 -3.19
CA ALA A 45 1.23 -0.16 -4.54
C ALA A 45 0.78 -1.63 -4.60
N ASP A 46 0.86 -2.36 -3.50
CA ASP A 46 0.49 -3.77 -3.45
C ASP A 46 -1.01 -3.97 -3.66
N ASN A 47 -1.38 -4.99 -4.43
CA ASN A 47 -2.78 -5.36 -4.61
C ASN A 47 -3.14 -6.47 -3.61
N PRO A 48 -3.90 -6.16 -2.53
CA PRO A 48 -4.19 -7.14 -1.50
C PRO A 48 -5.02 -8.34 -1.97
N ILE A 49 -5.62 -8.24 -3.18
CA ILE A 49 -6.47 -9.29 -3.76
C ILE A 49 -6.01 -9.66 -5.19
N GLU A 50 -4.70 -9.75 -5.41
CA GLU A 50 -4.09 -10.01 -6.71
C GLU A 50 -4.69 -11.27 -7.40
N HIS A 51 -4.99 -12.32 -6.63
CA HIS A 51 -5.53 -13.59 -7.15
C HIS A 51 -6.96 -13.48 -7.74
N LYS A 52 -7.69 -12.41 -7.43
CA LYS A 52 -9.02 -12.08 -8.01
C LYS A 52 -9.00 -10.79 -8.85
N ASN A 53 -7.84 -10.22 -9.14
CA ASN A 53 -7.73 -8.94 -9.84
C ASN A 53 -8.55 -8.90 -11.13
N ASP A 54 -8.56 -9.99 -11.90
CA ASP A 54 -9.25 -10.05 -13.20
C ASP A 54 -10.72 -10.51 -13.08
N GLN A 55 -11.23 -10.66 -11.86
CA GLN A 55 -12.59 -11.09 -11.58
C GLN A 55 -13.41 -10.03 -10.86
N LEU A 56 -12.76 -9.10 -10.17
CA LEU A 56 -13.39 -8.03 -9.40
C LEU A 56 -13.33 -6.71 -10.16
N PHE A 57 -14.45 -6.01 -10.17
CA PHE A 57 -14.53 -4.74 -10.86
C PHE A 57 -15.28 -3.71 -10.02
N HIS A 58 -14.64 -2.56 -9.82
CA HIS A 58 -15.29 -1.36 -9.31
C HIS A 58 -16.16 -0.74 -10.41
N VAL A 59 -17.40 -0.40 -10.07
CA VAL A 59 -18.38 0.16 -11.01
C VAL A 59 -18.42 1.67 -10.91
N GLN A 60 -18.23 2.36 -12.02
CA GLN A 60 -18.37 3.80 -12.11
C GLN A 60 -19.40 4.16 -13.21
N LEU A 61 -20.30 5.08 -12.88
CA LEU A 61 -21.30 5.61 -13.79
C LEU A 61 -21.20 7.14 -13.85
N ASP A 62 -21.24 7.73 -15.05
CA ASP A 62 -21.08 9.18 -15.21
C ASP A 62 -22.42 9.92 -15.17
N ASN A 63 -23.00 10.04 -13.97
CA ASN A 63 -24.21 10.83 -13.72
C ASN A 63 -23.94 12.31 -13.42
N TRP A 64 -22.71 12.79 -13.58
CA TRP A 64 -22.27 14.08 -13.06
C TRP A 64 -22.70 15.29 -13.91
N ASN A 65 -22.34 16.48 -13.41
CA ASN A 65 -22.67 17.76 -14.04
C ASN A 65 -22.15 17.84 -15.49
N PRO A 66 -22.99 18.16 -16.47
CA PRO A 66 -22.58 18.23 -17.89
C PRO A 66 -21.59 19.37 -18.20
N ASN A 67 -21.54 20.40 -17.36
CA ASN A 67 -20.71 21.59 -17.57
C ASN A 67 -19.48 21.66 -16.68
N ASP A 68 -19.37 20.77 -15.71
CA ASP A 68 -18.28 20.75 -14.72
C ASP A 68 -17.97 19.28 -14.36
N PRO A 69 -16.84 18.72 -14.79
CA PRO A 69 -16.49 17.33 -14.50
C PRO A 69 -16.27 17.11 -12.99
N TYR A 70 -16.31 15.86 -12.54
CA TYR A 70 -16.11 15.53 -11.12
C TYR A 70 -14.69 15.90 -10.66
N GLU A 71 -13.69 15.37 -11.30
CA GLU A 71 -12.27 15.69 -11.08
C GLU A 71 -11.60 16.04 -12.41
N GLU A 72 -11.51 15.08 -13.32
CA GLU A 72 -10.92 15.21 -14.64
C GLU A 72 -12.02 15.19 -15.72
N PRO A 73 -11.82 15.83 -16.89
CA PRO A 73 -12.87 15.95 -17.91
C PRO A 73 -13.51 14.63 -18.38
N ASN A 74 -12.75 13.55 -18.35
CA ASN A 74 -13.19 12.24 -18.80
C ASN A 74 -13.26 11.21 -17.64
N GLU A 75 -13.17 11.64 -16.39
CA GLU A 75 -13.26 10.76 -15.23
C GLU A 75 -14.70 10.74 -14.72
N PRO A 76 -15.38 9.57 -14.70
CA PRO A 76 -16.67 9.44 -14.05
C PRO A 76 -16.51 9.52 -12.53
N PRO A 77 -17.59 9.85 -11.79
CA PRO A 77 -17.58 9.83 -10.33
C PRO A 77 -17.09 8.50 -9.76
N GLU A 78 -16.48 8.58 -8.58
CA GLU A 78 -15.88 7.44 -7.87
C GLU A 78 -16.91 6.52 -7.22
N GLN A 79 -18.09 7.03 -6.97
CA GLN A 79 -19.18 6.37 -6.28
C GLN A 79 -20.45 6.45 -7.13
N VAL A 80 -21.41 5.63 -6.80
CA VAL A 80 -22.70 5.60 -7.47
C VAL A 80 -23.80 6.15 -6.56
N THR A 81 -24.96 6.51 -7.16
CA THR A 81 -26.13 6.93 -6.39
C THR A 81 -26.82 5.74 -5.73
N TYR A 82 -27.69 6.02 -4.77
CA TYR A 82 -28.56 5.00 -4.20
C TYR A 82 -29.47 4.37 -5.27
N LEU A 83 -30.07 5.20 -6.13
CA LEU A 83 -30.95 4.72 -7.20
C LEU A 83 -30.25 3.75 -8.14
N ASP A 84 -29.03 4.09 -8.57
CA ASP A 84 -28.28 3.25 -9.50
C ASP A 84 -27.76 1.99 -8.84
N SER A 85 -27.19 2.09 -7.63
CA SER A 85 -26.65 0.94 -6.91
C SER A 85 -27.71 -0.11 -6.60
N THR A 86 -28.89 0.30 -6.16
CA THR A 86 -29.99 -0.60 -5.87
C THR A 86 -30.60 -1.23 -7.12
N ALA A 87 -30.80 -0.45 -8.18
CA ALA A 87 -31.30 -0.96 -9.45
C ALA A 87 -30.36 -2.01 -10.07
N LEU A 88 -29.05 -1.76 -10.04
CA LEU A 88 -28.06 -2.70 -10.56
C LEU A 88 -27.95 -3.96 -9.67
N LEU A 89 -28.05 -3.80 -8.34
CA LEU A 89 -28.06 -4.92 -7.39
C LEU A 89 -29.28 -5.83 -7.63
N GLU A 90 -30.49 -5.24 -7.79
CA GLU A 90 -31.74 -5.96 -8.04
C GLU A 90 -31.74 -6.68 -9.40
N ALA A 91 -31.07 -6.11 -10.42
CA ALA A 91 -30.93 -6.72 -11.72
C ALA A 91 -30.15 -8.07 -11.68
N GLY A 92 -29.26 -8.26 -10.71
CA GLY A 92 -28.60 -9.53 -10.45
C GLY A 92 -27.77 -10.10 -11.62
N ARG A 93 -27.04 -9.25 -12.36
CA ARG A 93 -26.35 -9.63 -13.60
C ARG A 93 -24.93 -10.12 -13.41
N ALA A 94 -24.35 -9.99 -12.23
CA ALA A 94 -23.00 -10.48 -11.89
C ALA A 94 -23.06 -11.75 -11.05
N HIS A 95 -21.93 -12.43 -10.90
CA HIS A 95 -21.82 -13.61 -10.03
C HIS A 95 -22.04 -13.23 -8.57
N ARG A 96 -21.44 -12.13 -8.12
CA ARG A 96 -21.70 -11.45 -6.84
C ARG A 96 -21.74 -9.96 -7.06
N GLN A 97 -22.50 -9.26 -6.21
CA GLN A 97 -22.62 -7.80 -6.27
C GLN A 97 -22.58 -7.24 -4.85
N VAL A 98 -21.74 -6.24 -4.67
CA VAL A 98 -21.58 -5.56 -3.38
C VAL A 98 -21.86 -4.08 -3.55
N ILE A 99 -22.75 -3.57 -2.73
CA ILE A 99 -22.93 -2.14 -2.47
C ILE A 99 -22.61 -1.87 -1.01
N SER A 100 -21.94 -0.79 -0.73
CA SER A 100 -21.55 -0.47 0.65
C SER A 100 -21.32 1.02 0.87
N PHE A 101 -21.45 1.44 2.12
CA PHE A 101 -21.07 2.75 2.60
C PHE A 101 -20.68 2.70 4.09
N LYS A 102 -20.01 3.75 4.56
CA LYS A 102 -19.63 3.90 5.98
C LYS A 102 -20.61 4.78 6.72
N SER A 103 -20.84 4.47 7.98
CA SER A 103 -21.61 5.31 8.92
C SER A 103 -20.99 5.26 10.30
N ASP A 104 -21.22 6.31 11.09
CA ASP A 104 -20.79 6.37 12.48
C ASP A 104 -21.85 5.88 13.44
N ARG A 105 -21.49 5.00 14.38
CA ARG A 105 -22.37 4.47 15.41
C ARG A 105 -21.76 4.56 16.79
N VAL A 106 -22.59 4.78 17.78
CA VAL A 106 -22.17 4.74 19.19
C VAL A 106 -22.32 3.32 19.69
N VAL A 107 -21.20 2.66 19.94
CA VAL A 107 -21.13 1.33 20.55
C VAL A 107 -21.24 1.45 22.05
N GLN A 108 -22.07 0.62 22.66
CA GLN A 108 -22.31 0.56 24.10
C GLN A 108 -21.83 -0.81 24.62
N PRO A 109 -20.61 -0.90 25.15
CA PRO A 109 -20.10 -2.16 25.69
C PRO A 109 -20.93 -2.63 26.88
N GLU A 110 -21.00 -3.96 27.10
CA GLU A 110 -21.59 -4.54 28.32
C GLU A 110 -20.65 -4.31 29.51
N GLY A 111 -21.21 -3.92 30.67
CA GLY A 111 -20.50 -3.80 31.93
C GLY A 111 -20.62 -2.44 32.59
N ASP A 112 -20.61 -2.44 33.94
CA ASP A 112 -20.68 -1.22 34.76
C ASP A 112 -19.36 -0.41 34.60
N GLY A 113 -19.50 0.84 34.13
CA GLY A 113 -18.41 1.80 34.09
C GLY A 113 -17.61 1.83 32.77
N VAL A 114 -17.98 1.04 31.78
CA VAL A 114 -17.42 1.18 30.42
C VAL A 114 -18.20 2.25 29.67
N LEU A 115 -17.47 3.26 29.17
CA LEU A 115 -18.12 4.37 28.47
C LEU A 115 -18.43 3.96 27.01
N PRO A 116 -19.61 4.41 26.50
CA PRO A 116 -19.89 4.32 25.06
C PRO A 116 -18.82 5.05 24.23
N PHE A 117 -18.52 4.54 23.05
CA PHE A 117 -17.59 5.15 22.12
C PHE A 117 -18.16 5.15 20.70
N GLN A 118 -17.70 6.10 19.89
CA GLN A 118 -18.08 6.18 18.48
C GLN A 118 -17.20 5.24 17.66
N GLN A 119 -17.82 4.52 16.72
CA GLN A 119 -17.14 3.59 15.84
C GLN A 119 -17.69 3.71 14.42
N GLU A 120 -16.79 3.68 13.43
CA GLU A 120 -17.18 3.52 12.03
C GLU A 120 -17.70 2.10 11.79
N VAL A 121 -18.78 2.02 11.02
CA VAL A 121 -19.47 0.77 10.67
C VAL A 121 -19.59 0.71 9.15
N ARG A 122 -19.22 -0.41 8.53
CA ARG A 122 -19.49 -0.70 7.12
C ARG A 122 -20.86 -1.32 6.97
N SER A 123 -21.77 -0.60 6.33
CA SER A 123 -23.05 -1.14 5.89
C SER A 123 -22.91 -1.69 4.49
N THR A 124 -23.15 -3.00 4.31
CA THR A 124 -22.84 -3.69 3.04
C THR A 124 -23.84 -4.79 2.73
N SER A 125 -23.95 -5.17 1.44
CA SER A 125 -24.71 -6.34 1.02
C SER A 125 -24.02 -7.66 1.42
N ALA A 126 -24.79 -8.74 1.51
CA ALA A 126 -24.34 -10.04 2.02
C ALA A 126 -23.12 -10.64 1.30
N ASP A 127 -22.96 -10.34 0.01
CA ASP A 127 -21.88 -10.88 -0.82
C ASP A 127 -20.48 -10.34 -0.47
N PHE A 128 -20.36 -9.31 0.35
CA PHE A 128 -19.09 -8.64 0.70
C PHE A 128 -18.00 -9.61 1.15
N PHE A 129 -18.34 -10.46 2.10
CA PHE A 129 -17.36 -11.36 2.71
C PHE A 129 -16.86 -12.42 1.72
N ALA A 130 -17.75 -12.98 0.90
CA ALA A 130 -17.41 -13.98 -0.09
C ALA A 130 -16.70 -13.36 -1.32
N MET A 131 -17.07 -12.15 -1.72
CA MET A 131 -16.45 -11.43 -2.85
C MET A 131 -14.99 -11.09 -2.55
N PHE A 132 -14.72 -10.59 -1.35
CA PHE A 132 -13.38 -10.13 -0.95
C PHE A 132 -12.58 -11.17 -0.14
N ASP A 133 -13.04 -12.43 -0.11
CA ASP A 133 -12.38 -13.53 0.60
C ASP A 133 -12.07 -13.21 2.07
N VAL A 134 -13.01 -12.53 2.73
CA VAL A 134 -12.84 -12.11 4.12
C VAL A 134 -12.85 -13.32 5.04
N PRO A 135 -11.75 -13.60 5.80
CA PRO A 135 -11.67 -14.80 6.63
C PRO A 135 -12.47 -14.65 7.92
N PHE A 136 -13.14 -15.74 8.32
CA PHE A 136 -13.86 -15.82 9.59
C PHE A 136 -13.11 -16.69 10.59
N LYS A 137 -13.01 -16.21 11.82
CA LYS A 137 -12.55 -16.97 12.97
C LYS A 137 -13.69 -17.73 13.63
N TYR A 138 -14.87 -17.11 13.74
CA TYR A 138 -16.09 -17.71 14.30
C TYR A 138 -17.28 -17.29 13.45
N GLY A 139 -18.25 -18.19 13.32
CA GLY A 139 -19.49 -17.93 12.59
C GLY A 139 -19.30 -17.70 11.10
N SER A 140 -20.10 -16.80 10.53
CA SER A 140 -20.08 -16.44 9.10
C SER A 140 -20.73 -15.06 8.91
N GLY A 141 -20.68 -14.52 7.68
CA GLY A 141 -21.52 -13.40 7.28
C GLY A 141 -23.01 -13.75 7.30
N TRP A 142 -23.86 -12.76 7.18
CA TRP A 142 -25.30 -12.94 6.95
C TRP A 142 -25.58 -13.31 5.50
N ASP A 143 -26.76 -13.81 5.23
CA ASP A 143 -27.21 -14.15 3.87
C ASP A 143 -28.09 -13.03 3.29
N ALA A 144 -28.44 -13.18 1.99
CA ALA A 144 -29.26 -12.23 1.27
C ALA A 144 -30.69 -12.14 1.83
N ASP A 145 -31.19 -13.17 2.54
CA ASP A 145 -32.52 -13.16 3.15
C ASP A 145 -32.50 -12.27 4.40
N ALA A 146 -31.46 -12.38 5.24
CA ALA A 146 -31.26 -11.53 6.39
C ALA A 146 -31.07 -10.05 5.98
N ASP A 147 -30.36 -9.79 4.87
CA ASP A 147 -30.21 -8.44 4.33
C ASP A 147 -31.57 -7.87 3.90
N ARG A 148 -32.35 -8.62 3.10
CA ARG A 148 -33.70 -8.19 2.69
C ARG A 148 -34.69 -8.04 3.82
N ALA A 149 -34.54 -8.86 4.87
CA ALA A 149 -35.38 -8.80 6.05
C ALA A 149 -34.95 -7.74 7.06
N GLU A 150 -33.92 -6.95 6.74
CA GLU A 150 -33.36 -5.91 7.61
C GLU A 150 -33.02 -6.45 9.01
N GLU A 151 -32.45 -7.68 9.05
CA GLU A 151 -32.13 -8.29 10.34
C GLU A 151 -31.04 -7.50 11.06
N ARG A 152 -31.25 -7.26 12.37
CA ARG A 152 -30.24 -6.63 13.22
C ARG A 152 -29.12 -7.62 13.57
N VAL A 153 -28.31 -7.93 12.57
CA VAL A 153 -27.14 -8.78 12.69
C VAL A 153 -25.87 -7.97 12.44
N THR A 154 -24.77 -8.44 13.00
CA THR A 154 -23.46 -7.78 12.83
C THR A 154 -22.34 -8.80 12.78
N VAL A 155 -21.28 -8.46 12.03
CA VAL A 155 -20.00 -9.15 12.03
C VAL A 155 -18.97 -8.20 12.64
N LEU A 156 -18.11 -8.72 13.49
CA LEU A 156 -17.07 -7.97 14.19
C LEU A 156 -15.70 -8.35 13.65
N SER A 157 -14.77 -7.39 13.64
CA SER A 157 -13.36 -7.69 13.49
C SER A 157 -12.81 -8.48 14.68
N ALA A 158 -11.62 -9.06 14.54
CA ALA A 158 -10.94 -9.74 15.65
C ALA A 158 -10.63 -8.77 16.81
N SER A 159 -10.20 -7.55 16.52
CA SER A 159 -9.88 -6.49 17.47
C SER A 159 -11.11 -6.01 18.24
N MET A 160 -12.20 -5.73 17.54
CA MET A 160 -13.46 -5.31 18.16
C MET A 160 -14.03 -6.41 19.05
N ASN A 161 -13.97 -7.67 18.58
CA ASN A 161 -14.38 -8.81 19.41
C ASN A 161 -13.52 -8.96 20.67
N GLU A 162 -12.20 -8.75 20.56
CA GLU A 162 -11.30 -8.77 21.72
C GLU A 162 -11.66 -7.65 22.72
N GLN A 163 -11.88 -6.44 22.22
CA GLN A 163 -12.22 -5.28 23.03
C GLN A 163 -13.56 -5.44 23.77
N LEU A 164 -14.59 -5.99 23.09
CA LEU A 164 -15.94 -6.09 23.64
C LEU A 164 -16.19 -7.39 24.42
N PHE A 165 -15.57 -8.49 23.97
CA PHE A 165 -15.91 -9.84 24.43
C PHE A 165 -14.71 -10.68 24.87
N GLY A 166 -13.48 -10.10 24.88
CA GLY A 166 -12.29 -10.78 25.38
C GLY A 166 -11.74 -11.85 24.43
N ALA A 167 -11.88 -11.69 23.12
CA ALA A 167 -11.40 -12.60 22.06
C ALA A 167 -12.03 -14.02 22.08
N GLU A 168 -13.07 -14.26 22.86
CA GLU A 168 -13.84 -15.52 22.85
C GLU A 168 -14.82 -15.54 21.66
N ASP A 169 -15.41 -16.70 21.39
CA ASP A 169 -16.51 -16.82 20.43
C ASP A 169 -17.72 -16.03 20.91
N SER A 170 -18.00 -14.91 20.27
CA SER A 170 -19.13 -14.03 20.59
C SER A 170 -20.35 -14.27 19.69
N THR A 171 -20.34 -15.28 18.83
CA THR A 171 -21.48 -15.58 17.97
C THR A 171 -22.72 -15.88 18.79
N GLY A 172 -23.85 -15.22 18.44
CA GLY A 172 -25.09 -15.28 19.20
C GLY A 172 -25.21 -14.29 20.36
N ARG A 173 -24.13 -13.61 20.74
CA ARG A 173 -24.17 -12.51 21.74
C ARG A 173 -24.77 -11.26 21.12
N THR A 174 -25.16 -10.35 21.99
CA THR A 174 -25.79 -9.08 21.60
C THR A 174 -24.81 -7.93 21.74
N LEU A 175 -24.73 -7.11 20.70
CA LEU A 175 -24.04 -5.82 20.70
C LEU A 175 -25.08 -4.70 20.72
N MET A 176 -24.86 -3.69 21.56
CA MET A 176 -25.69 -2.49 21.60
C MET A 176 -25.05 -1.39 20.77
N MET A 177 -25.73 -0.91 19.72
CA MET A 177 -25.32 0.25 18.92
C MET A 177 -26.49 1.25 18.81
N ASN A 178 -26.25 2.53 19.12
CA ASN A 178 -27.27 3.58 19.14
C ASN A 178 -28.58 3.20 19.86
N ASN A 179 -28.49 2.49 20.98
CA ASN A 179 -29.60 1.93 21.78
C ASN A 179 -30.41 0.81 21.07
N GLU A 180 -29.91 0.24 20.01
CA GLU A 180 -30.49 -0.92 19.33
C GLU A 180 -29.66 -2.16 19.56
N GLN A 181 -30.29 -3.33 19.58
CA GLN A 181 -29.64 -4.61 19.82
C GLN A 181 -29.31 -5.28 18.48
N PHE A 182 -28.04 -5.67 18.31
CA PHE A 182 -27.54 -6.41 17.16
C PHE A 182 -27.02 -7.77 17.61
N ARG A 183 -27.41 -8.83 16.91
CA ARG A 183 -26.90 -10.17 17.15
C ARG A 183 -25.60 -10.38 16.39
N VAL A 184 -24.53 -10.70 17.07
CA VAL A 184 -23.25 -11.07 16.44
C VAL A 184 -23.42 -12.40 15.71
N VAL A 185 -23.23 -12.46 14.41
CA VAL A 185 -23.33 -13.67 13.58
C VAL A 185 -21.96 -14.20 13.15
N GLY A 186 -20.96 -13.37 13.14
CA GLY A 186 -19.60 -13.76 12.79
C GLY A 186 -18.55 -12.86 13.43
N VAL A 187 -17.37 -13.41 13.57
CA VAL A 187 -16.15 -12.71 13.97
C VAL A 187 -15.10 -13.00 12.93
N LEU A 188 -14.53 -11.96 12.37
CA LEU A 188 -13.45 -12.08 11.38
C LEU A 188 -12.16 -12.60 12.03
N ASP A 189 -11.35 -13.28 11.26
CA ASP A 189 -9.94 -13.48 11.58
C ASP A 189 -9.16 -12.20 11.24
N GLN A 190 -7.84 -12.22 11.37
CA GLN A 190 -7.01 -11.09 10.98
C GLN A 190 -7.15 -10.82 9.47
N TRP A 191 -7.73 -9.70 9.13
CA TRP A 191 -7.94 -9.25 7.78
C TRP A 191 -7.60 -7.76 7.67
N HIS A 192 -6.49 -7.45 7.03
CA HIS A 192 -5.97 -6.08 6.91
C HIS A 192 -5.49 -5.83 5.48
N PRO A 193 -6.42 -5.69 4.51
CA PRO A 193 -6.05 -5.29 3.16
C PRO A 193 -5.47 -3.88 3.18
N VAL A 194 -4.23 -3.74 2.72
CA VAL A 194 -3.54 -2.45 2.60
C VAL A 194 -3.00 -2.35 1.17
N PRO A 195 -3.50 -1.40 0.37
CA PRO A 195 -4.59 -0.44 0.67
C PRO A 195 -5.97 -1.10 0.84
N THR A 196 -6.91 -0.36 1.47
CA THR A 196 -8.32 -0.75 1.57
C THR A 196 -8.99 -0.56 0.21
N PHE A 197 -8.66 -1.42 -0.75
CA PHE A 197 -8.97 -1.28 -2.18
C PHE A 197 -10.46 -1.14 -2.48
N TYR A 198 -11.34 -1.69 -1.64
CA TYR A 198 -12.78 -1.66 -1.83
C TYR A 198 -13.41 -0.31 -1.46
N ASP A 199 -12.67 0.57 -0.78
CA ASP A 199 -13.10 1.94 -0.41
C ASP A 199 -11.92 2.92 -0.40
N LEU A 200 -11.38 3.26 -1.57
CA LEU A 200 -10.26 4.18 -1.71
C LEU A 200 -10.64 5.65 -1.47
N ASN A 201 -11.94 5.96 -1.45
CA ASN A 201 -12.46 7.31 -1.35
C ASN A 201 -12.38 7.88 0.08
N ASN A 202 -12.32 6.99 1.06
CA ASN A 202 -12.35 7.31 2.49
C ASN A 202 -11.01 7.02 3.18
N ASN A 203 -9.92 7.39 2.57
CA ASN A 203 -8.54 7.09 2.97
C ASN A 203 -8.16 5.61 2.81
N PRO A 204 -7.41 5.29 1.76
CA PRO A 204 -7.03 3.91 1.42
C PRO A 204 -6.18 3.19 2.47
N PHE A 205 -5.72 3.89 3.51
CA PHE A 205 -4.79 3.36 4.51
C PHE A 205 -5.36 3.30 5.93
N ASP A 206 -6.62 3.68 6.17
CA ASP A 206 -7.24 3.61 7.51
C ASP A 206 -7.49 2.16 7.97
N GLY A 207 -7.33 1.20 7.09
CA GLY A 207 -7.63 -0.21 7.36
C GLY A 207 -9.14 -0.53 7.25
N PRO A 208 -9.48 -1.83 7.41
CA PRO A 208 -10.87 -2.28 7.32
C PRO A 208 -11.65 -1.84 8.57
N GLU A 209 -12.96 -1.71 8.39
CA GLU A 209 -13.84 -1.35 9.49
C GLU A 209 -13.92 -2.47 10.53
N GLU A 210 -14.18 -2.06 11.75
CA GLU A 210 -14.25 -2.96 12.92
C GLU A 210 -15.62 -3.65 13.07
N ILE A 211 -16.67 -3.09 12.44
CA ILE A 211 -18.06 -3.56 12.53
C ILE A 211 -18.71 -3.53 11.16
N TYR A 212 -19.43 -4.59 10.83
CA TYR A 212 -20.16 -4.72 9.56
C TYR A 212 -21.64 -5.00 9.85
N THR A 213 -22.54 -4.40 9.04
CA THR A 213 -24.00 -4.54 9.18
C THR A 213 -24.67 -4.63 7.81
N PRO A 214 -25.92 -5.18 7.71
CA PRO A 214 -26.67 -5.20 6.47
C PRO A 214 -26.94 -3.80 5.92
N PHE A 215 -26.80 -3.65 4.58
CA PHE A 215 -26.99 -2.40 3.88
C PHE A 215 -28.43 -1.88 4.00
N SER A 216 -29.41 -2.73 3.74
CA SER A 216 -30.85 -2.38 3.80
C SER A 216 -31.27 -1.87 5.16
N LEU A 217 -30.82 -2.50 6.24
CA LEU A 217 -31.06 -2.07 7.60
C LEU A 217 -30.54 -0.64 7.85
N ALA A 218 -29.36 -0.33 7.35
CA ALA A 218 -28.76 1.00 7.53
C ALA A 218 -29.54 2.09 6.76
N VAL A 219 -30.04 1.75 5.57
CA VAL A 219 -30.87 2.66 4.77
C VAL A 219 -32.22 2.90 5.45
N THR A 220 -32.95 1.85 5.84
CA THR A 220 -34.25 1.97 6.52
C THR A 220 -34.11 2.66 7.88
N GLY A 221 -32.98 2.45 8.57
CA GLY A 221 -32.65 3.16 9.79
C GLY A 221 -32.21 4.62 9.61
N GLU A 222 -32.24 5.14 8.39
CA GLU A 222 -31.78 6.50 8.03
C GLU A 222 -30.36 6.81 8.52
N TRP A 223 -29.44 5.84 8.36
CA TRP A 223 -28.06 6.02 8.80
C TRP A 223 -27.36 7.00 7.85
N GLY A 224 -26.89 8.11 8.40
CA GLY A 224 -26.09 9.05 7.61
C GLY A 224 -24.79 8.41 7.17
N SER A 225 -24.37 8.67 5.92
CA SER A 225 -23.05 8.25 5.48
C SER A 225 -21.96 9.10 6.13
N SER A 226 -20.91 8.44 6.61
CA SER A 226 -19.64 9.08 6.96
C SER A 226 -18.64 8.89 5.81
N GLY A 227 -17.74 9.86 5.64
CA GLY A 227 -16.77 9.84 4.56
C GLY A 227 -17.22 10.61 3.31
N ASN A 228 -16.74 10.18 2.14
CA ASN A 228 -16.99 10.90 0.90
C ASN A 228 -18.46 10.78 0.47
N ASN A 229 -19.09 11.92 0.30
CA ASN A 229 -20.36 12.05 -0.41
C ASN A 229 -20.38 13.36 -1.21
N SER A 230 -20.88 13.33 -2.41
CA SER A 230 -20.89 14.49 -3.29
C SER A 230 -22.20 14.58 -4.09
N CYS A 231 -22.71 15.80 -4.21
CA CYS A 231 -23.95 16.07 -4.96
C CYS A 231 -23.67 17.20 -5.95
N TRP A 232 -23.77 16.97 -7.24
CA TRP A 232 -23.62 18.03 -8.22
C TRP A 232 -24.87 18.93 -8.32
N LYS A 233 -26.02 18.42 -7.91
CA LYS A 233 -27.25 19.21 -7.69
C LYS A 233 -27.84 18.83 -6.32
N PRO A 234 -28.47 19.79 -5.61
CA PRO A 234 -29.13 19.47 -4.35
C PRO A 234 -30.31 18.53 -4.60
N PRO A 235 -30.69 17.70 -3.61
CA PRO A 235 -31.95 16.93 -3.66
C PRO A 235 -33.14 17.84 -3.96
N GLU A 236 -34.06 17.38 -4.77
CA GLU A 236 -35.28 18.16 -5.15
C GLU A 236 -36.28 18.21 -3.98
N GLU A 237 -36.32 17.13 -3.19
CA GLU A 237 -37.10 17.01 -1.97
C GLU A 237 -36.18 16.99 -0.75
N GLY A 238 -36.67 17.55 0.36
CA GLY A 238 -35.95 17.55 1.62
C GLY A 238 -36.06 16.22 2.38
N GLY A 239 -35.15 16.00 3.32
CA GLY A 239 -35.13 14.80 4.15
C GLY A 239 -34.36 13.63 3.53
N TYR A 240 -34.37 12.49 4.24
CA TYR A 240 -33.60 11.32 3.84
C TYR A 240 -34.13 10.69 2.56
N GLU A 241 -35.44 10.60 2.40
CA GLU A 241 -36.08 10.10 1.15
C GLU A 241 -35.66 10.92 -0.08
N GLY A 242 -35.65 12.26 0.04
CA GLY A 242 -35.18 13.12 -1.03
C GLY A 242 -33.69 12.94 -1.33
N TYR A 243 -32.88 12.63 -0.30
CA TYR A 243 -31.47 12.29 -0.48
C TYR A 243 -31.31 10.95 -1.23
N LEU A 244 -32.06 9.91 -0.88
CA LEU A 244 -32.06 8.64 -1.59
C LEU A 244 -32.49 8.76 -3.06
N ALA A 245 -33.46 9.64 -3.35
CA ALA A 245 -33.97 9.91 -4.70
C ALA A 245 -33.09 10.87 -5.52
N SER A 246 -31.95 11.33 -4.97
CA SER A 246 -31.09 12.34 -5.58
C SER A 246 -29.99 11.76 -6.45
N GLU A 247 -29.30 12.65 -7.19
CA GLU A 247 -28.06 12.34 -7.92
C GLU A 247 -26.81 12.43 -7.05
N CYS A 248 -26.94 12.35 -5.71
CA CYS A 248 -25.81 12.31 -4.80
C CYS A 248 -25.13 10.96 -4.87
N ILE A 249 -23.82 10.97 -5.00
CA ILE A 249 -22.96 9.79 -5.01
C ILE A 249 -22.36 9.57 -3.61
N TRP A 250 -22.45 8.36 -3.07
CA TRP A 250 -21.95 8.02 -1.73
C TRP A 250 -21.80 6.51 -1.47
N ILE A 251 -22.10 5.69 -2.49
CA ILE A 251 -22.09 4.23 -2.39
C ILE A 251 -20.98 3.66 -3.25
N GLN A 252 -20.13 2.82 -2.66
CA GLN A 252 -19.18 1.99 -3.41
C GLN A 252 -19.91 0.79 -3.98
N MET A 253 -19.66 0.49 -5.25
CA MET A 253 -20.25 -0.66 -5.92
C MET A 253 -19.15 -1.51 -6.57
N TRP A 254 -19.18 -2.81 -6.24
CA TRP A 254 -18.29 -3.83 -6.79
C TRP A 254 -19.06 -4.98 -7.37
N VAL A 255 -18.51 -5.59 -8.42
CA VAL A 255 -19.07 -6.79 -9.05
C VAL A 255 -17.98 -7.83 -9.26
N GLU A 256 -18.35 -9.10 -9.10
CA GLU A 256 -17.51 -10.26 -9.43
C GLU A 256 -18.01 -10.87 -10.73
N LEU A 257 -17.15 -10.92 -11.74
CA LEU A 257 -17.41 -11.43 -13.08
C LEU A 257 -16.41 -12.55 -13.38
N THR A 258 -16.89 -13.72 -13.74
CA THR A 258 -16.08 -14.95 -13.75
C THR A 258 -15.16 -15.06 -14.96
N ASP A 259 -15.45 -14.34 -16.04
CA ASP A 259 -14.69 -14.37 -17.29
C ASP A 259 -14.89 -13.08 -18.11
N GLU A 260 -14.09 -12.92 -19.17
CA GLU A 260 -14.13 -11.74 -20.04
C GLU A 260 -15.47 -11.58 -20.79
N ALA A 261 -16.15 -12.67 -21.14
CA ALA A 261 -17.46 -12.60 -21.81
C ALA A 261 -18.52 -12.03 -20.85
N ASN A 262 -18.49 -12.39 -19.57
CA ASN A 262 -19.33 -11.83 -18.53
C ASN A 262 -19.03 -10.35 -18.30
N LYS A 263 -17.74 -9.97 -18.35
CA LYS A 263 -17.32 -8.55 -18.24
C LYS A 263 -17.84 -7.72 -19.41
N GLU A 264 -17.69 -8.20 -20.65
CA GLU A 264 -18.24 -7.52 -21.83
C GLU A 264 -19.77 -7.40 -21.75
N ALA A 265 -20.45 -8.49 -21.34
CA ALA A 265 -21.90 -8.50 -21.17
C ALA A 265 -22.37 -7.54 -20.08
N TYR A 266 -21.61 -7.44 -18.97
CA TYR A 266 -21.94 -6.52 -17.89
C TYR A 266 -21.67 -5.07 -18.29
N ALA A 267 -20.59 -4.79 -19.01
CA ALA A 267 -20.31 -3.46 -19.55
C ALA A 267 -21.43 -2.99 -20.50
N GLN A 268 -21.88 -3.87 -21.41
CA GLN A 268 -23.04 -3.57 -22.28
C GLN A 268 -24.33 -3.34 -21.47
N PHE A 269 -24.54 -4.12 -20.42
CA PHE A 269 -25.70 -3.93 -19.53
C PHE A 269 -25.66 -2.57 -18.84
N LEU A 270 -24.49 -2.09 -18.38
CA LEU A 270 -24.34 -0.75 -17.81
C LEU A 270 -24.65 0.35 -18.84
N ASP A 271 -24.19 0.19 -20.07
CA ASP A 271 -24.46 1.14 -21.15
C ASP A 271 -25.97 1.19 -21.49
N ASP A 272 -26.61 0.03 -21.59
CA ASP A 272 -28.05 -0.07 -21.84
C ASP A 272 -28.85 0.55 -20.67
N TYR A 273 -28.47 0.29 -19.44
CA TYR A 273 -29.07 0.91 -18.25
C TYR A 273 -28.96 2.44 -18.27
N VAL A 274 -27.74 2.96 -18.51
CA VAL A 274 -27.52 4.41 -18.57
C VAL A 274 -28.31 5.03 -19.71
N MET A 275 -28.41 4.40 -20.88
CA MET A 275 -29.22 4.89 -22.00
C MET A 275 -30.70 4.96 -21.64
N GLU A 276 -31.25 3.96 -20.93
CA GLU A 276 -32.62 4.00 -20.42
C GLU A 276 -32.83 5.16 -19.43
N GLN A 277 -31.88 5.34 -18.48
CA GLN A 277 -31.93 6.44 -17.51
C GLN A 277 -31.81 7.82 -18.18
N LYS A 278 -31.10 7.94 -19.32
CA LYS A 278 -31.04 9.17 -20.12
C LYS A 278 -32.38 9.53 -20.72
N GLU A 279 -33.16 8.55 -21.18
CA GLU A 279 -34.54 8.79 -21.67
C GLU A 279 -35.44 9.32 -20.54
N LEU A 280 -35.17 8.98 -19.29
CA LEU A 280 -35.86 9.50 -18.10
C LEU A 280 -35.32 10.87 -17.61
N GLY A 281 -34.31 11.43 -18.29
CA GLY A 281 -33.74 12.75 -18.01
C GLY A 281 -32.58 12.75 -17.00
N ARG A 282 -32.06 11.59 -16.64
CA ARG A 282 -30.85 11.42 -15.85
C ARG A 282 -29.62 11.33 -16.78
N PHE A 283 -28.42 11.21 -16.23
CA PHE A 283 -27.14 11.03 -16.96
C PHE A 283 -26.94 12.03 -18.11
N PRO A 284 -26.74 13.32 -17.81
CA PRO A 284 -26.67 14.36 -18.83
C PRO A 284 -25.42 14.34 -19.70
N ARG A 285 -24.35 13.62 -19.25
CA ARG A 285 -23.06 13.50 -19.95
C ARG A 285 -23.10 12.40 -21.03
N GLU A 286 -22.06 12.31 -21.86
CA GLU A 286 -21.89 11.19 -22.79
C GLU A 286 -21.63 9.90 -22.01
N LEU A 287 -21.83 8.74 -22.63
CA LEU A 287 -21.54 7.45 -22.03
C LEU A 287 -20.06 7.37 -21.64
N ASN A 288 -19.80 7.14 -20.36
CA ASN A 288 -18.47 7.02 -19.80
C ASN A 288 -18.49 6.08 -18.58
N ASN A 289 -19.14 4.92 -18.74
CA ASN A 289 -19.18 3.92 -17.68
C ASN A 289 -17.84 3.16 -17.62
N ARG A 290 -17.41 2.76 -16.44
CA ARG A 290 -16.15 2.02 -16.27
C ARG A 290 -16.32 0.82 -15.35
N LEU A 291 -15.57 -0.23 -15.68
CA LEU A 291 -15.30 -1.40 -14.85
C LEU A 291 -13.80 -1.46 -14.62
N SER A 292 -13.36 -1.02 -13.46
CA SER A 292 -11.93 -0.97 -13.11
C SER A 292 -11.57 -2.16 -12.24
N THR A 293 -10.52 -2.90 -12.62
CA THR A 293 -9.94 -3.93 -11.73
C THR A 293 -9.40 -3.31 -10.44
N PRO A 294 -9.20 -4.07 -9.34
CA PRO A 294 -8.59 -3.51 -8.13
C PRO A 294 -7.26 -2.79 -8.40
N ALA A 295 -6.39 -3.36 -9.25
CA ALA A 295 -5.13 -2.73 -9.60
C ALA A 295 -5.32 -1.43 -10.41
N ASP A 296 -6.20 -1.44 -11.44
CA ASP A 296 -6.50 -0.25 -12.23
C ASP A 296 -7.17 0.82 -11.36
N TRP A 297 -8.06 0.42 -10.45
CA TRP A 297 -8.74 1.33 -9.54
C TRP A 297 -7.74 2.03 -8.61
N MET A 298 -6.79 1.29 -8.02
CA MET A 298 -5.71 1.88 -7.21
C MET A 298 -4.83 2.85 -8.01
N VAL A 299 -4.56 2.55 -9.28
CA VAL A 299 -3.78 3.46 -10.15
C VAL A 299 -4.60 4.71 -10.49
N ASN A 300 -5.87 4.56 -10.86
CA ASN A 300 -6.76 5.67 -11.21
C ASN A 300 -7.00 6.61 -10.01
N ARG A 301 -7.01 6.05 -8.79
CA ARG A 301 -7.13 6.83 -7.55
C ARG A 301 -5.81 7.35 -7.00
N GLU A 302 -4.72 7.18 -7.74
CA GLU A 302 -3.40 7.65 -7.35
C GLU A 302 -3.02 7.25 -5.91
N VAL A 303 -3.36 6.01 -5.51
CA VAL A 303 -3.05 5.49 -4.15
C VAL A 303 -1.57 5.66 -3.83
N VAL A 304 -0.71 5.50 -4.84
CA VAL A 304 0.68 5.93 -4.79
C VAL A 304 0.78 7.36 -5.32
N ASP A 305 0.67 8.32 -4.43
CA ASP A 305 0.76 9.74 -4.73
C ASP A 305 2.03 10.10 -5.52
N GLU A 306 1.94 11.09 -6.41
CA GLU A 306 3.09 11.61 -7.16
C GLU A 306 4.23 12.04 -6.22
N THR A 307 3.90 12.56 -5.03
CA THR A 307 4.87 12.94 -3.99
C THR A 307 5.79 11.78 -3.61
N VAL A 308 5.26 10.57 -3.46
CA VAL A 308 6.04 9.37 -3.14
C VAL A 308 7.01 9.04 -4.28
N SER A 309 6.58 9.21 -5.52
CA SER A 309 7.42 9.02 -6.71
C SER A 309 8.54 10.06 -6.79
N VAL A 310 8.28 11.32 -6.47
CA VAL A 310 9.28 12.38 -6.35
C VAL A 310 10.26 12.08 -5.21
N LEU A 311 9.77 11.68 -4.04
CA LEU A 311 10.63 11.28 -2.92
C LEU A 311 11.54 10.10 -3.28
N LEU A 312 11.04 9.12 -4.01
CA LEU A 312 11.85 8.01 -4.51
C LEU A 312 12.96 8.51 -5.45
N ALA A 313 12.63 9.40 -6.39
CA ALA A 313 13.63 9.98 -7.29
C ALA A 313 14.72 10.73 -6.50
N LEU A 314 14.35 11.52 -5.48
CA LEU A 314 15.29 12.22 -4.60
C LEU A 314 16.14 11.24 -3.77
N ALA A 315 15.56 10.15 -3.26
CA ALA A 315 16.29 9.14 -2.51
C ALA A 315 17.31 8.39 -3.39
N VAL A 316 16.95 8.09 -4.65
CA VAL A 316 17.88 7.51 -5.63
C VAL A 316 19.01 8.49 -5.97
N LEU A 317 18.68 9.76 -6.20
CA LEU A 317 19.70 10.80 -6.43
C LEU A 317 20.65 10.92 -5.23
N PHE A 318 20.12 10.91 -4.02
CA PHE A 318 20.91 10.92 -2.79
C PHE A 318 21.84 9.70 -2.69
N LEU A 319 21.34 8.50 -3.01
CA LEU A 319 22.16 7.29 -3.09
C LEU A 319 23.31 7.46 -4.10
N VAL A 320 23.03 8.02 -5.29
CA VAL A 320 24.07 8.31 -6.29
C VAL A 320 25.14 9.24 -5.72
N VAL A 321 24.78 10.28 -5.02
CA VAL A 321 25.73 11.20 -4.36
C VAL A 321 26.57 10.47 -3.31
N CYS A 322 25.99 9.60 -2.51
CA CYS A 322 26.70 8.76 -1.53
C CYS A 322 27.71 7.82 -2.23
N LEU A 323 27.35 7.27 -3.38
CA LEU A 323 28.24 6.44 -4.17
C LEU A 323 29.40 7.23 -4.79
N LEU A 324 29.15 8.44 -5.32
CA LEU A 324 30.19 9.32 -5.84
C LEU A 324 31.18 9.70 -4.73
N ASN A 325 30.71 10.00 -3.53
CA ASN A 325 31.56 10.25 -2.37
C ASN A 325 32.40 9.00 -2.03
N THR A 326 31.80 7.82 -2.09
CA THR A 326 32.52 6.54 -1.85
C THR A 326 33.62 6.32 -2.91
N ILE A 327 33.37 6.63 -4.19
CA ILE A 327 34.37 6.59 -5.26
C ILE A 327 35.55 7.53 -4.91
N GLY A 328 35.27 8.76 -4.50
CA GLY A 328 36.29 9.72 -4.09
C GLY A 328 37.14 9.23 -2.92
N LEU A 329 36.51 8.65 -1.90
CA LEU A 329 37.21 8.07 -0.73
C LEU A 329 38.06 6.86 -1.09
N LEU A 330 37.58 5.97 -1.98
CA LEU A 330 38.34 4.85 -2.50
C LEU A 330 39.56 5.32 -3.30
N LEU A 331 39.38 6.35 -4.15
CA LEU A 331 40.48 6.92 -4.92
C LEU A 331 41.55 7.53 -3.99
N ALA A 332 41.15 8.30 -2.98
CA ALA A 332 42.04 8.85 -1.97
C ALA A 332 42.83 7.74 -1.22
N LYS A 333 42.15 6.61 -0.90
CA LYS A 333 42.76 5.44 -0.25
C LYS A 333 43.80 4.78 -1.16
N VAL A 334 43.51 4.64 -2.46
CA VAL A 334 44.43 4.09 -3.46
C VAL A 334 45.67 4.97 -3.64
N ILE A 335 45.49 6.29 -3.73
CA ILE A 335 46.59 7.25 -3.87
C ILE A 335 47.53 7.18 -2.66
N ARG A 336 47.00 7.14 -1.45
CA ARG A 336 47.79 7.02 -0.20
C ARG A 336 48.61 5.74 -0.15
N ARG A 337 48.18 4.67 -0.82
CA ARG A 337 48.86 3.37 -0.89
C ARG A 337 49.73 3.17 -2.12
N GLY A 338 49.94 4.20 -2.91
CA GLY A 338 50.71 4.13 -4.14
C GLY A 338 52.09 3.50 -3.97
N ASN A 339 52.81 3.83 -2.89
CA ASN A 339 54.13 3.26 -2.56
C ASN A 339 54.07 1.75 -2.28
N ASP A 340 53.09 1.29 -1.50
CA ASP A 340 52.89 -0.13 -1.22
C ASP A 340 52.54 -0.93 -2.48
N ILE A 341 51.70 -0.35 -3.35
CA ILE A 341 51.30 -0.93 -4.64
C ILE A 341 52.52 -1.07 -5.52
N SER A 342 53.34 -0.04 -5.65
CA SER A 342 54.55 -0.02 -6.43
C SER A 342 55.58 -1.04 -5.95
N LEU A 343 55.79 -1.14 -4.63
CA LEU A 343 56.69 -2.12 -4.02
C LEU A 343 56.25 -3.57 -4.31
N ARG A 344 54.93 -3.88 -4.14
CA ARG A 344 54.38 -5.20 -4.45
C ARG A 344 54.54 -5.57 -5.92
N ARG A 345 54.32 -4.61 -6.80
CA ARG A 345 54.53 -4.81 -8.26
C ARG A 345 55.98 -5.04 -8.63
N ALA A 346 56.89 -4.34 -7.96
CA ALA A 346 58.33 -4.56 -8.14
C ALA A 346 58.78 -5.95 -7.67
N LEU A 347 58.09 -6.51 -6.63
CA LEU A 347 58.28 -7.85 -6.11
C LEU A 347 57.56 -8.95 -6.92
N GLY A 348 56.91 -8.61 -8.05
CA GLY A 348 56.33 -9.58 -8.98
C GLY A 348 54.78 -9.73 -8.91
N ALA A 349 54.05 -8.95 -8.10
CA ALA A 349 52.60 -9.03 -8.09
C ALA A 349 51.95 -8.59 -9.40
N SER A 350 51.07 -9.44 -9.94
CA SER A 350 50.35 -9.14 -11.19
C SER A 350 49.27 -8.06 -10.98
N LYS A 351 48.92 -7.34 -12.07
CA LYS A 351 47.80 -6.38 -12.05
C LYS A 351 46.49 -7.05 -11.66
N SER A 352 46.27 -8.30 -12.09
CA SER A 352 45.05 -9.08 -11.80
C SER A 352 44.92 -9.42 -10.31
N GLU A 353 46.03 -9.73 -9.64
CA GLU A 353 46.03 -9.99 -8.21
C GLU A 353 45.65 -8.74 -7.37
N LEU A 354 46.21 -7.59 -7.74
CA LEU A 354 45.88 -6.31 -7.13
C LEU A 354 44.40 -5.96 -7.40
N PHE A 355 43.91 -6.14 -8.62
CA PHE A 355 42.53 -5.90 -8.99
C PHE A 355 41.59 -6.77 -8.15
N LYS A 356 41.82 -8.08 -8.06
CA LYS A 356 41.04 -9.01 -7.24
C LYS A 356 41.04 -8.62 -5.75
N GLN A 357 42.18 -8.20 -5.22
CA GLN A 357 42.28 -7.77 -3.84
C GLN A 357 41.39 -6.55 -3.54
N TYR A 358 41.42 -5.50 -4.39
CA TYR A 358 40.63 -4.30 -4.20
C TYR A 358 39.11 -4.55 -4.42
N ILE A 359 38.75 -5.40 -5.36
CA ILE A 359 37.34 -5.81 -5.56
C ILE A 359 36.82 -6.57 -4.34
N VAL A 360 37.60 -7.49 -3.76
CA VAL A 360 37.19 -8.19 -2.51
C VAL A 360 37.05 -7.19 -1.36
N GLU A 361 37.97 -6.24 -1.22
CA GLU A 361 37.91 -5.20 -0.21
C GLU A 361 36.64 -4.33 -0.37
N ALA A 362 36.32 -3.90 -1.60
CA ALA A 362 35.13 -3.16 -1.91
C ALA A 362 33.85 -3.97 -1.65
N GLY A 363 33.85 -5.25 -1.99
CA GLY A 363 32.75 -6.16 -1.68
C GLY A 363 32.50 -6.29 -0.17
N MET A 364 33.56 -6.33 0.64
CA MET A 364 33.44 -6.33 2.11
C MET A 364 32.83 -5.03 2.64
N ILE A 365 33.24 -3.88 2.09
CA ILE A 365 32.67 -2.57 2.42
C ILE A 365 31.18 -2.54 2.01
N GLY A 366 30.85 -3.07 0.81
CA GLY A 366 29.47 -3.17 0.34
C GLY A 366 28.58 -4.04 1.24
N VAL A 367 29.05 -5.22 1.62
CA VAL A 367 28.30 -6.12 2.53
C VAL A 367 28.09 -5.46 3.90
N THR A 368 29.13 -4.87 4.46
CA THR A 368 29.01 -4.19 5.77
C THR A 368 28.14 -2.93 5.67
N GLY A 369 28.24 -2.17 4.57
CA GLY A 369 27.39 -1.02 4.28
C GLY A 369 25.94 -1.43 4.09
N GLY A 370 25.68 -2.54 3.37
CA GLY A 370 24.34 -3.08 3.18
C GLY A 370 23.67 -3.53 4.48
N LEU A 371 24.40 -4.28 5.32
CA LEU A 371 23.87 -4.69 6.63
C LEU A 371 23.56 -3.47 7.53
N ALA A 372 24.45 -2.47 7.52
CA ALA A 372 24.21 -1.22 8.23
C ALA A 372 23.05 -0.42 7.57
N GLY A 373 22.89 -0.51 6.24
CA GLY A 373 21.78 0.08 5.48
C GLY A 373 20.43 -0.50 5.89
N ILE A 374 20.33 -1.82 6.09
CA ILE A 374 19.12 -2.46 6.62
C ILE A 374 18.74 -1.90 8.00
N ALA A 375 19.73 -1.74 8.89
CA ALA A 375 19.49 -1.11 10.18
C ALA A 375 19.02 0.35 10.05
N MET A 376 19.57 1.09 9.09
CA MET A 376 19.12 2.46 8.79
C MET A 376 17.71 2.49 8.18
N THR A 377 17.36 1.53 7.31
CA THR A 377 15.99 1.37 6.79
C THR A 377 15.02 1.12 7.95
N TRP A 378 15.33 0.17 8.82
CA TRP A 378 14.51 -0.11 10.00
C TRP A 378 14.33 1.13 10.90
N LEU A 379 15.40 1.90 11.14
CA LEU A 379 15.32 3.15 11.88
C LEU A 379 14.48 4.21 11.16
N GLY A 380 14.59 4.29 9.82
CA GLY A 380 13.78 5.19 8.99
C GLY A 380 12.29 4.86 9.07
N LEU A 381 11.94 3.58 8.94
CA LEU A 381 10.57 3.08 9.07
C LEU A 381 10.01 3.36 10.48
N ARG A 382 10.76 3.05 11.53
CA ARG A 382 10.39 3.38 12.93
C ARG A 382 10.29 4.88 13.17
N GLY A 383 11.10 5.68 12.48
CA GLY A 383 10.98 7.14 12.50
C GLY A 383 9.67 7.63 11.93
N ILE A 384 9.23 7.07 10.79
CA ILE A 384 7.93 7.36 10.17
C ILE A 384 6.80 6.96 11.14
N GLU A 385 6.82 5.75 11.66
CA GLU A 385 5.84 5.24 12.63
C GLU A 385 5.70 6.17 13.86
N ASN A 386 6.80 6.64 14.42
CA ASN A 386 6.76 7.54 15.58
C ASN A 386 6.29 8.97 15.26
N VAL A 387 6.60 9.49 14.07
CA VAL A 387 6.17 10.83 13.65
C VAL A 387 4.67 10.86 13.35
N PHE A 388 4.15 9.77 12.83
CA PHE A 388 2.76 9.62 12.44
C PHE A 388 2.00 8.65 13.37
N ALA A 389 2.41 8.53 14.63
CA ALA A 389 1.86 7.59 15.61
C ALA A 389 0.36 7.81 15.91
N ASP A 390 -0.18 8.99 15.59
CA ASP A 390 -1.60 9.30 15.72
C ASP A 390 -2.46 8.67 14.60
N TYR A 391 -1.81 8.04 13.60
CA TYR A 391 -2.48 7.38 12.48
C TYR A 391 -2.25 5.87 12.54
N ASP A 392 -3.27 5.11 12.89
CA ASP A 392 -3.20 3.65 13.09
C ASP A 392 -2.70 2.89 11.86
N PHE A 393 -2.99 3.40 10.66
CA PHE A 393 -2.60 2.77 9.38
C PHE A 393 -1.08 2.73 9.14
N ILE A 394 -0.30 3.62 9.75
CA ILE A 394 1.16 3.69 9.55
C ILE A 394 1.84 2.39 9.99
N SER A 395 1.31 1.71 11.01
CA SER A 395 1.85 0.43 11.49
C SER A 395 1.82 -0.65 10.39
N TYR A 396 0.88 -0.60 9.47
CA TYR A 396 0.76 -1.53 8.34
C TYR A 396 1.69 -1.16 7.17
N LEU A 397 1.92 0.14 6.94
CA LEU A 397 2.84 0.62 5.90
C LEU A 397 4.33 0.39 6.22
N VAL A 398 4.66 0.15 7.48
CA VAL A 398 6.05 0.11 7.99
C VAL A 398 6.56 -1.32 8.16
N THR A 399 5.90 -2.32 7.58
CA THR A 399 6.35 -3.71 7.64
C THR A 399 7.53 -3.96 6.69
N MET A 400 8.59 -4.58 7.22
CA MET A 400 9.77 -4.92 6.43
C MET A 400 9.66 -6.35 5.91
N ASP A 401 9.59 -6.51 4.59
CA ASP A 401 9.57 -7.80 3.92
C ASP A 401 10.98 -8.33 3.67
N TRP A 402 11.13 -9.68 3.64
CA TRP A 402 12.40 -10.36 3.34
C TRP A 402 12.87 -10.12 1.90
N GLU A 403 11.96 -9.91 0.96
CA GLU A 403 12.31 -9.55 -0.42
C GLU A 403 12.98 -8.19 -0.47
N MET A 404 12.46 -7.19 0.25
CA MET A 404 13.05 -5.87 0.37
C MET A 404 14.42 -5.90 1.05
N VAL A 405 14.59 -6.74 2.07
CA VAL A 405 15.89 -6.96 2.72
C VAL A 405 16.89 -7.55 1.71
N GLY A 406 16.47 -8.54 0.92
CA GLY A 406 17.30 -9.15 -0.13
C GLY A 406 17.71 -8.13 -1.20
N LEU A 407 16.79 -7.30 -1.64
CA LEU A 407 17.02 -6.21 -2.61
C LEU A 407 18.01 -5.17 -2.07
N ALA A 408 17.87 -4.77 -0.80
CA ALA A 408 18.79 -3.83 -0.14
C ALA A 408 20.24 -4.34 -0.12
N VAL A 409 20.44 -5.62 0.24
CA VAL A 409 21.76 -6.25 0.25
C VAL A 409 22.33 -6.34 -1.17
N LEU A 410 21.54 -6.75 -2.15
CA LEU A 410 21.95 -6.81 -3.54
C LEU A 410 22.36 -5.43 -4.06
N LEU A 411 21.54 -4.43 -3.83
CA LEU A 411 21.81 -3.04 -4.22
C LEU A 411 23.11 -2.52 -3.57
N ALA A 412 23.35 -2.83 -2.29
CA ALA A 412 24.57 -2.48 -1.59
C ALA A 412 25.81 -3.09 -2.23
N ILE A 413 25.77 -4.38 -2.56
CA ILE A 413 26.90 -5.09 -3.16
C ILE A 413 27.18 -4.56 -4.55
N VAL A 414 26.14 -4.44 -5.38
CA VAL A 414 26.27 -3.93 -6.76
C VAL A 414 26.81 -2.50 -6.77
N SER A 415 26.28 -1.65 -5.89
CA SER A 415 26.70 -0.26 -5.74
C SER A 415 28.16 -0.13 -5.30
N ALA A 416 28.59 -0.91 -4.30
CA ALA A 416 29.96 -0.90 -3.80
C ALA A 416 30.96 -1.44 -4.84
N LEU A 417 30.59 -2.51 -5.56
CA LEU A 417 31.43 -3.05 -6.64
C LEU A 417 31.55 -2.07 -7.80
N GLY A 418 30.43 -1.45 -8.22
CA GLY A 418 30.43 -0.41 -9.26
C GLY A 418 31.30 0.78 -8.88
N ALA A 419 31.17 1.29 -7.65
CA ALA A 419 31.99 2.38 -7.13
C ALA A 419 33.48 2.03 -7.09
N ALA A 420 33.83 0.78 -6.88
CA ALA A 420 35.24 0.32 -6.79
C ALA A 420 35.90 0.12 -8.16
N LEU A 421 35.15 -0.07 -9.25
CA LEU A 421 35.72 -0.41 -10.56
C LEU A 421 36.70 0.66 -11.04
N TYR A 422 36.31 1.93 -11.04
CA TYR A 422 37.15 3.03 -11.53
C TYR A 422 38.40 3.25 -10.68
N PRO A 423 38.36 3.39 -9.35
CA PRO A 423 39.56 3.53 -8.52
C PRO A 423 40.50 2.34 -8.62
N THR A 424 39.95 1.11 -8.67
CA THR A 424 40.75 -0.12 -8.78
C THR A 424 41.48 -0.20 -10.14
N TRP A 425 40.79 0.16 -11.21
CA TRP A 425 41.40 0.23 -12.52
C TRP A 425 42.55 1.25 -12.58
N GLN A 426 42.37 2.43 -11.98
CA GLN A 426 43.37 3.45 -11.87
C GLN A 426 44.56 3.01 -11.00
N ALA A 427 44.33 2.31 -9.88
CA ALA A 427 45.38 1.70 -9.08
C ALA A 427 46.29 0.75 -9.87
N CYS A 428 45.71 -0.03 -10.78
CA CYS A 428 46.46 -0.99 -11.63
C CYS A 428 47.27 -0.29 -12.72
N ARG A 429 47.05 1.00 -13.01
CA ARG A 429 47.82 1.78 -14.02
C ARG A 429 49.07 2.47 -13.43
N VAL A 430 49.21 2.60 -12.12
CA VAL A 430 50.39 3.21 -11.49
C VAL A 430 51.65 2.45 -11.89
N SER A 431 52.63 3.14 -12.49
CA SER A 431 53.90 2.53 -12.88
C SER A 431 54.87 2.50 -11.69
N PRO A 432 55.57 1.37 -11.43
CA PRO A 432 56.57 1.26 -10.38
C PRO A 432 57.68 2.30 -10.45
N ALA A 433 58.04 2.72 -11.69
CA ALA A 433 59.14 3.66 -11.93
C ALA A 433 58.83 5.12 -11.53
N SER A 434 57.58 5.53 -11.53
CA SER A 434 57.19 6.93 -11.23
C SER A 434 57.15 7.25 -9.72
N THR A 435 56.93 6.26 -8.87
CA THR A 435 56.83 6.45 -7.41
C THR A 435 58.14 6.18 -6.67
N LEU A 436 59.06 5.40 -7.25
CA LEU A 436 60.40 5.16 -6.64
C LEU A 436 61.41 6.27 -6.94
N ARG A 437 61.09 7.25 -7.81
CA ARG A 437 61.95 8.34 -8.21
C ARG A 437 61.83 9.62 -7.36
N ILE A 438 60.95 9.63 -6.37
CA ILE A 438 60.65 10.79 -5.50
C ILE A 438 61.16 10.50 -4.04
N GLN A 439 62.28 9.88 -3.92
CA GLN A 439 63.08 9.89 -2.69
C GLN A 439 64.44 10.46 -2.90
#